data_ff11b84c22fd761154a3fcc378dccb91
#
_entry.id   ff11b84c22fd761154a3fcc378dccb91
#
_cell.length_a   1.000
_cell.length_b   1.000
_cell.length_c   1.000
_cell.angle_alpha   90.00
_cell.angle_beta   90.00
_cell.angle_gamma   90.00
#
_symmetry.space_group_name_H-M   'P 1'
#
loop_
_entity.id
_entity.type
_entity.pdbx_description
1 polymer ?
#
loop_
_entity_poly.entity_id
_entity_poly.type
_entity_poly.pdbx_seq_one_letter_code
_entity_poly.pdbx_strand_id
1 'polypeptide(L)'
;GYDAFLDAMEDFFAPESGNSGNKLVLASRKVITYLNKLGGGSFMNNSVGSDQYRLDIESIPGSFGHTVTKVNTIFGNLHFVADPLLRGPWENYCVAVDMANVSYRPLVGNGVSRDTFIETNVQGNDIDGRQDQIITEAGLEVSLPETHAILKFS
;
A
#
# COMPACT_ATOMS: atom_id res chain seq x y z
N GLY A 1 -1.14 -9.08 19.90
CA GLY A 1 -1.17 -10.13 18.91
C GLY A 1 -2.38 -10.03 17.99
N TYR A 2 -3.05 -11.13 17.76
CA TYR A 2 -4.19 -11.23 16.84
C TYR A 2 -5.37 -10.32 17.24
N ASP A 3 -5.69 -10.26 18.52
CA ASP A 3 -6.79 -9.44 19.02
C ASP A 3 -6.56 -7.93 18.74
N ALA A 4 -5.35 -7.44 18.99
CA ALA A 4 -5.01 -6.06 18.68
C ALA A 4 -5.09 -5.75 17.17
N PHE A 5 -4.80 -6.74 16.34
CA PHE A 5 -4.96 -6.61 14.89
C PHE A 5 -6.44 -6.52 14.51
N LEU A 6 -7.31 -7.33 15.10
CA LEU A 6 -8.75 -7.27 14.86
C LEU A 6 -9.36 -5.95 15.34
N ASP A 7 -8.97 -5.46 16.51
CA ASP A 7 -9.43 -4.16 17.03
C ASP A 7 -9.03 -3.02 16.07
N ALA A 8 -7.80 -3.05 15.56
CA ALA A 8 -7.35 -2.08 14.55
C ALA A 8 -8.15 -2.18 13.24
N MET A 9 -8.56 -3.38 12.84
CA MET A 9 -9.37 -3.57 11.64
C MET A 9 -10.80 -3.10 11.84
N GLU A 10 -11.37 -3.25 13.01
CA GLU A 10 -12.69 -2.71 13.35
C GLU A 10 -12.72 -1.20 13.11
N ASP A 11 -11.75 -0.47 13.65
CA ASP A 11 -11.65 0.98 13.45
C ASP A 11 -11.38 1.36 11.99
N PHE A 12 -10.52 0.60 11.31
CA PHE A 12 -10.12 0.89 9.94
C PHE A 12 -11.26 0.74 8.93
N PHE A 13 -12.15 -0.21 9.14
CA PHE A 13 -13.33 -0.43 8.28
C PHE A 13 -14.61 0.25 8.80
N ALA A 14 -14.52 1.04 9.88
CA ALA A 14 -15.67 1.72 10.47
C ALA A 14 -16.34 2.81 9.62
N PRO A 15 -15.65 3.61 8.75
CA PRO A 15 -16.31 4.64 7.95
C PRO A 15 -17.44 4.09 7.10
N GLU A 16 -18.64 4.68 7.25
CA GLU A 16 -19.89 4.19 6.63
C GLU A 16 -20.00 4.54 5.15
N SER A 17 -19.38 5.63 4.72
CA SER A 17 -19.53 6.17 3.36
C SER A 17 -18.21 6.22 2.62
N GLY A 18 -18.23 5.79 1.35
CA GLY A 18 -17.05 5.82 0.48
C GLY A 18 -15.93 4.84 0.87
N ASN A 19 -16.20 3.93 1.80
CA ASN A 19 -15.25 2.94 2.28
C ASN A 19 -15.37 1.65 1.46
N SER A 20 -14.26 1.23 0.85
CA SER A 20 -14.20 -0.04 0.14
C SER A 20 -13.90 -1.19 1.10
N GLY A 21 -14.50 -2.35 0.86
CA GLY A 21 -14.17 -3.60 1.57
C GLY A 21 -12.81 -4.19 1.17
N ASN A 22 -12.11 -3.61 0.20
CA ASN A 22 -10.79 -4.04 -0.26
C ASN A 22 -9.80 -2.89 -0.11
N LYS A 23 -8.74 -3.11 0.65
CA LYS A 23 -7.68 -2.14 0.90
C LYS A 23 -6.35 -2.65 0.38
N LEU A 24 -5.55 -1.76 -0.20
CA LEU A 24 -4.17 -2.03 -0.55
C LEU A 24 -3.27 -1.65 0.63
N VAL A 25 -2.38 -2.54 1.03
CA VAL A 25 -1.44 -2.29 2.13
C VAL A 25 -0.02 -2.38 1.60
N LEU A 26 0.68 -1.26 1.63
CA LEU A 26 2.11 -1.20 1.38
C LEU A 26 2.83 -1.51 2.68
N ALA A 27 3.48 -2.66 2.75
CA ALA A 27 4.07 -3.16 3.98
C ALA A 27 5.57 -3.41 3.82
N SER A 28 6.30 -3.20 4.91
CA SER A 28 7.70 -3.60 4.96
C SER A 28 7.83 -5.13 4.97
N ARG A 29 9.00 -5.63 4.60
CA ARG A 29 9.31 -7.07 4.66
C ARG A 29 9.16 -7.63 6.07
N LYS A 30 9.48 -6.85 7.09
CA LYS A 30 9.38 -7.25 8.50
C LYS A 30 7.92 -7.46 8.91
N VAL A 31 7.02 -6.56 8.50
CA VAL A 31 5.58 -6.68 8.72
C VAL A 31 5.01 -7.92 8.03
N ILE A 32 5.40 -8.18 6.78
CA ILE A 32 4.97 -9.37 6.04
C ILE A 32 5.46 -10.64 6.73
N THR A 33 6.71 -10.68 7.18
CA THR A 33 7.24 -11.82 7.94
C THR A 33 6.48 -12.03 9.24
N TYR A 34 6.14 -10.96 9.95
CA TYR A 34 5.34 -11.02 11.17
C TYR A 34 3.94 -11.62 10.92
N LEU A 35 3.27 -11.16 9.87
CA LEU A 35 1.95 -11.68 9.48
C LEU A 35 2.01 -13.18 9.11
N ASN A 36 3.03 -13.58 8.37
CA ASN A 36 3.24 -14.97 8.02
C ASN A 36 3.49 -15.86 9.27
N LYS A 37 4.19 -15.32 10.27
CA LYS A 37 4.39 -16.02 11.54
C LYS A 37 3.09 -16.15 12.34
N LEU A 38 2.24 -15.12 12.32
CA LEU A 38 0.91 -15.18 12.94
C LEU A 38 0.04 -16.24 12.26
N GLY A 39 0.02 -16.29 10.95
CA GLY A 39 -0.69 -17.32 10.17
C GLY A 39 -0.12 -18.72 10.38
N GLY A 40 1.21 -18.85 10.39
CA GLY A 40 1.91 -20.13 10.56
C GLY A 40 1.85 -20.69 11.98
N GLY A 41 1.81 -19.84 13.00
CA GLY A 41 1.69 -20.24 14.40
C GLY A 41 0.41 -21.03 14.70
N SER A 42 -0.65 -20.78 13.94
CA SER A 42 -1.90 -21.53 14.00
C SER A 42 -1.76 -22.99 13.54
N PHE A 43 -0.77 -23.30 12.68
CA PHE A 43 -0.53 -24.65 12.19
C PHE A 43 0.31 -25.50 13.13
N MET A 44 1.18 -24.89 13.93
CA MET A 44 2.12 -25.62 14.78
C MET A 44 1.59 -25.88 16.18
N ASN A 45 0.53 -25.22 16.59
CA ASN A 45 -0.07 -25.46 17.91
C ASN A 45 -1.20 -26.48 17.79
N ASN A 46 -0.82 -27.73 17.54
CA ASN A 46 -1.73 -28.88 17.64
C ASN A 46 -1.98 -29.24 19.10
N SER A 47 -2.19 -28.23 19.93
CA SER A 47 -2.65 -28.40 21.30
C SER A 47 -4.16 -28.39 21.30
N VAL A 48 -4.70 -29.53 21.52
CA VAL A 48 -6.10 -29.84 21.72
C VAL A 48 -6.82 -28.72 22.49
N GLY A 49 -7.75 -28.06 21.82
CA GLY A 49 -8.84 -27.35 22.50
C GLY A 49 -8.60 -25.88 22.75
N SER A 50 -8.39 -25.11 21.76
CA SER A 50 -8.95 -23.78 21.64
C SER A 50 -8.35 -23.04 20.44
N ASP A 51 -9.26 -22.42 19.75
CA ASP A 51 -9.13 -21.19 19.02
C ASP A 51 -8.67 -21.32 17.59
N GLN A 52 -9.63 -21.52 16.89
CA GLN A 52 -9.97 -21.49 15.49
C GLN A 52 -9.82 -20.08 14.88
N TYR A 53 -8.98 -19.22 15.40
CA TYR A 53 -8.67 -17.94 14.78
C TYR A 53 -7.56 -18.15 13.75
N ARG A 54 -7.98 -18.45 12.55
CA ARG A 54 -7.08 -18.66 11.43
C ARG A 54 -7.04 -17.38 10.59
N LEU A 55 -5.86 -16.80 10.47
CA LEU A 55 -5.63 -15.78 9.47
C LEU A 55 -5.60 -16.48 8.10
N ASP A 56 -6.58 -16.19 7.26
CA ASP A 56 -6.65 -16.72 5.91
C ASP A 56 -5.77 -15.85 4.99
N ILE A 57 -4.62 -16.41 4.61
CA ILE A 57 -3.64 -15.76 3.75
C ILE A 57 -3.63 -16.44 2.39
N GLU A 58 -4.02 -15.71 1.38
CA GLU A 58 -4.03 -16.15 0.01
C GLU A 58 -2.97 -15.39 -0.80
N SER A 59 -2.21 -16.11 -1.61
CA SER A 59 -1.25 -15.52 -2.54
C SER A 59 -1.90 -15.31 -3.91
N ILE A 60 -1.97 -14.07 -4.35
CA ILE A 60 -2.50 -13.70 -5.66
C ILE A 60 -1.34 -13.19 -6.52
N PRO A 61 -1.11 -13.75 -7.73
CA PRO A 61 -0.10 -13.21 -8.63
C PRO A 61 -0.50 -11.81 -9.10
N GLY A 62 0.38 -10.84 -8.87
CA GLY A 62 0.20 -9.46 -9.34
C GLY A 62 0.55 -9.31 -10.81
N SER A 63 -0.06 -8.35 -11.48
CA SER A 63 0.10 -8.08 -12.92
C SER A 63 1.51 -7.63 -13.34
N PHE A 64 2.41 -7.33 -12.40
CA PHE A 64 3.80 -6.89 -12.68
C PHE A 64 4.85 -7.77 -12.00
N GLY A 65 4.57 -9.06 -11.81
CA GLY A 65 5.51 -10.00 -11.17
C GLY A 65 5.63 -9.82 -9.65
N HIS A 66 4.79 -9.00 -9.04
CA HIS A 66 4.70 -8.89 -7.58
C HIS A 66 3.73 -9.94 -7.04
N THR A 67 4.13 -10.64 -5.99
CA THR A 67 3.22 -11.50 -5.25
C THR A 67 2.46 -10.65 -4.24
N VAL A 68 1.15 -10.58 -4.41
CA VAL A 68 0.25 -9.92 -3.47
C VAL A 68 -0.28 -10.97 -2.50
N THR A 69 -0.10 -10.74 -1.21
CA THR A 69 -0.66 -11.58 -0.16
C THR A 69 -1.97 -10.97 0.32
N LYS A 70 -3.05 -11.71 0.20
CA LYS A 70 -4.37 -11.30 0.65
C LYS A 70 -4.64 -11.83 2.05
N VAL A 71 -5.09 -10.95 2.93
CA VAL A 71 -5.57 -11.30 4.26
C VAL A 71 -7.07 -11.02 4.31
N ASN A 72 -7.86 -12.07 4.55
CA ASN A 72 -9.29 -11.96 4.70
C ASN A 72 -9.63 -11.73 6.18
N THR A 73 -10.33 -10.65 6.46
CA THR A 73 -10.88 -10.37 7.78
C THR A 73 -12.40 -10.37 7.73
N ILE A 74 -13.06 -10.45 8.88
CA ILE A 74 -14.52 -10.36 8.96
C ILE A 74 -15.07 -8.99 8.51
N PHE A 75 -14.23 -7.96 8.55
CA PHE A 75 -14.60 -6.58 8.18
C PHE A 75 -14.30 -6.26 6.71
N GLY A 76 -13.37 -6.97 6.10
CA GLY A 76 -12.96 -6.75 4.72
C GLY A 76 -11.64 -7.44 4.37
N ASN A 77 -11.14 -7.17 3.18
CA ASN A 77 -9.94 -7.77 2.64
C ASN A 77 -8.79 -6.78 2.59
N LEU A 78 -7.60 -7.25 2.98
CA LEU A 78 -6.36 -6.50 2.89
C LEU A 78 -5.45 -7.18 1.86
N HIS A 79 -4.97 -6.40 0.89
CA HIS A 79 -4.01 -6.86 -0.10
C HIS A 79 -2.63 -6.29 0.22
N PHE A 80 -1.73 -7.13 0.70
CA PHE A 80 -0.38 -6.72 1.09
C PHE A 80 0.59 -6.80 -0.08
N VAL A 81 1.33 -5.72 -0.27
CA VAL A 81 2.42 -5.63 -1.24
C VAL A 81 3.69 -5.22 -0.49
N ALA A 82 4.79 -5.93 -0.74
CA ALA A 82 6.07 -5.58 -0.17
C ALA A 82 6.60 -4.29 -0.79
N ASP A 83 6.83 -3.28 0.05
CA ASP A 83 7.46 -2.03 -0.35
C ASP A 83 8.91 -2.00 0.15
N PRO A 84 9.91 -2.03 -0.75
CA PRO A 84 11.31 -2.02 -0.36
C PRO A 84 11.77 -0.67 0.22
N LEU A 85 10.98 0.40 0.07
CA LEU A 85 11.29 1.73 0.61
C LEU A 85 11.00 1.84 2.11
N LEU A 86 10.11 0.98 2.63
CA LEU A 86 9.81 0.90 4.07
C LEU A 86 10.90 0.11 4.81
N ARG A 87 11.99 0.77 5.11
CA ARG A 87 13.16 0.20 5.79
C ARG A 87 13.73 1.17 6.83
N GLY A 88 14.65 0.67 7.67
CA GLY A 88 15.23 1.47 8.75
C GLY A 88 14.16 1.88 9.77
N PRO A 89 13.97 3.18 10.04
CA PRO A 89 12.98 3.63 11.03
C PRO A 89 11.53 3.27 10.66
N TRP A 90 11.27 2.98 9.40
CA TRP A 90 9.94 2.65 8.87
C TRP A 90 9.67 1.15 8.74
N GLU A 91 10.60 0.29 9.16
CA GLU A 91 10.49 -1.17 8.98
C GLU A 91 9.33 -1.83 9.72
N ASN A 92 8.78 -1.18 10.74
CA ASN A 92 7.63 -1.65 11.52
C ASN A 92 6.30 -1.04 11.08
N TYR A 93 6.32 -0.25 10.01
CA TYR A 93 5.13 0.44 9.53
C TYR A 93 4.58 -0.19 8.27
N CYS A 94 3.29 -0.07 8.10
CA CYS A 94 2.63 -0.25 6.82
C CYS A 94 1.59 0.85 6.59
N VAL A 95 1.32 1.13 5.33
CA VAL A 95 0.35 2.13 4.91
C VAL A 95 -0.77 1.43 4.18
N ALA A 96 -1.96 1.51 4.74
CA ALA A 96 -3.16 0.96 4.15
C ALA A 96 -3.94 2.06 3.44
N VAL A 97 -4.24 1.85 2.17
CA VAL A 97 -4.93 2.83 1.33
C VAL A 97 -6.17 2.22 0.68
N ASP A 98 -7.21 3.02 0.59
CA ASP A 98 -8.36 2.73 -0.24
C ASP A 98 -8.11 3.30 -1.64
N MET A 99 -7.83 2.45 -2.60
CA MET A 99 -7.48 2.87 -3.95
C MET A 99 -8.59 3.61 -4.67
N ALA A 100 -9.85 3.44 -4.27
CA ALA A 100 -10.98 4.21 -4.82
C ALA A 100 -10.90 5.70 -4.46
N ASN A 101 -10.23 6.03 -3.35
CA ASN A 101 -10.11 7.40 -2.82
C ASN A 101 -8.72 8.01 -3.06
N VAL A 102 -7.91 7.41 -3.90
CA VAL A 102 -6.58 7.90 -4.29
C VAL A 102 -6.53 8.10 -5.79
N SER A 103 -6.13 9.27 -6.24
CA SER A 103 -6.05 9.61 -7.65
C SER A 103 -4.72 10.28 -7.99
N TYR A 104 -4.15 9.90 -9.10
CA TYR A 104 -3.00 10.57 -9.68
C TYR A 104 -3.48 11.81 -10.45
N ARG A 105 -2.92 12.97 -10.12
CA ARG A 105 -3.31 14.27 -10.71
C ARG A 105 -2.12 14.92 -11.38
N PRO A 106 -1.98 14.80 -12.69
CA PRO A 106 -1.01 15.59 -13.45
C PRO A 106 -1.41 17.06 -13.46
N LEU A 107 -0.42 17.96 -13.45
CA LEU A 107 -0.65 19.37 -13.61
C LEU A 107 -1.14 19.66 -15.04
N VAL A 108 -2.21 20.43 -15.14
CA VAL A 108 -2.73 20.92 -16.42
C VAL A 108 -2.58 22.44 -16.46
N GLY A 109 -1.78 22.91 -17.39
CA GLY A 109 -1.56 24.34 -17.63
C GLY A 109 -1.94 24.74 -19.06
N ASN A 110 -2.72 25.80 -19.23
CA ASN A 110 -3.15 26.30 -20.53
C ASN A 110 -3.78 25.22 -21.46
N GLY A 111 -4.51 24.27 -20.88
CA GLY A 111 -5.13 23.18 -21.62
C GLY A 111 -4.19 22.04 -22.04
N VAL A 112 -2.92 22.10 -21.63
CA VAL A 112 -1.93 21.06 -21.90
C VAL A 112 -1.60 20.31 -20.61
N SER A 113 -1.65 18.98 -20.67
CA SER A 113 -1.21 18.13 -19.56
C SER A 113 0.32 18.14 -19.46
N ARG A 114 0.83 18.36 -18.25
CA ARG A 114 2.26 18.32 -17.92
C ARG A 114 2.66 17.01 -17.25
N ASP A 115 1.89 15.98 -17.50
CA ASP A 115 2.33 14.62 -17.21
C ASP A 115 3.52 14.27 -18.11
N THR A 116 4.43 13.50 -17.67
CA THR A 116 5.71 13.14 -18.28
C THR A 116 5.89 13.59 -19.74
N PHE A 117 6.70 14.61 -19.98
CA PHE A 117 7.01 15.12 -21.29
C PHE A 117 8.52 15.35 -21.44
N ILE A 118 8.97 15.42 -22.69
CA ILE A 118 10.37 15.62 -23.02
C ILE A 118 10.54 17.06 -23.54
N GLU A 119 11.35 17.86 -22.87
CA GLU A 119 11.83 19.12 -23.39
C GLU A 119 13.16 18.89 -24.12
N THR A 120 13.21 19.30 -25.37
CA THR A 120 14.39 19.15 -26.21
C THR A 120 15.11 20.48 -26.37
N ASN A 121 16.41 20.44 -26.60
CA ASN A 121 17.25 21.60 -26.83
C ASN A 121 17.24 22.65 -25.69
N VAL A 122 17.38 22.16 -24.44
CA VAL A 122 17.39 23.01 -23.23
C VAL A 122 18.80 23.46 -22.83
N GLN A 123 19.80 23.20 -23.66
CA GLN A 123 21.16 23.64 -23.42
C GLN A 123 21.29 25.19 -23.44
N GLY A 124 22.25 25.71 -22.67
CA GLY A 124 22.60 27.12 -22.70
C GLY A 124 23.16 27.54 -24.06
N ASN A 125 23.01 28.82 -24.42
CA ASN A 125 23.45 29.36 -25.72
C ASN A 125 24.98 29.29 -25.95
N ASP A 126 25.75 29.03 -24.91
CA ASP A 126 27.21 28.91 -24.89
C ASP A 126 27.72 27.48 -24.94
N ILE A 127 26.82 26.50 -25.00
CA ILE A 127 27.13 25.08 -25.00
C ILE A 127 26.96 24.50 -26.41
N ASP A 128 28.05 24.02 -26.98
CA ASP A 128 28.02 23.24 -28.23
C ASP A 128 27.65 21.79 -27.94
N GLY A 129 26.35 21.51 -28.08
CA GLY A 129 25.78 20.21 -27.80
C GLY A 129 24.28 20.21 -27.71
N ARG A 130 23.68 19.05 -27.48
CA ARG A 130 22.23 18.89 -27.28
C ARG A 130 21.97 18.34 -25.88
N GLN A 131 21.09 19.00 -25.16
CA GLN A 131 20.59 18.56 -23.88
C GLN A 131 19.07 18.45 -23.97
N ASP A 132 18.55 17.28 -23.65
CA ASP A 132 17.13 17.02 -23.53
C ASP A 132 16.82 16.65 -22.07
N GLN A 133 15.66 17.03 -21.55
CA GLN A 133 15.23 16.69 -20.21
C GLN A 133 13.83 16.10 -20.19
N ILE A 134 13.60 15.17 -19.27
CA ILE A 134 12.29 14.57 -19.01
C ILE A 134 11.73 15.22 -17.76
N ILE A 135 10.53 15.76 -17.86
CA ILE A 135 9.85 16.45 -16.75
C ILE A 135 8.51 15.78 -16.50
N THR A 136 8.19 15.59 -15.23
CA THR A 136 6.87 15.15 -14.77
C THR A 136 6.41 16.09 -13.67
N GLU A 137 5.26 16.70 -13.86
CA GLU A 137 4.63 17.56 -12.87
C GLU A 137 3.27 16.96 -12.49
N ALA A 138 3.24 16.29 -11.37
CA ALA A 138 2.04 15.60 -10.89
C ALA A 138 1.99 15.58 -9.37
N GLY A 139 0.80 15.37 -8.84
CA GLY A 139 0.54 15.19 -7.43
C GLY A 139 -0.35 13.99 -7.16
N LEU A 140 -0.51 13.67 -5.91
CA LEU A 140 -1.42 12.66 -5.42
C LEU A 140 -2.61 13.34 -4.75
N GLU A 141 -3.82 13.02 -5.20
CA GLU A 141 -5.06 13.43 -4.55
C GLU A 141 -5.53 12.30 -3.64
N VAL A 142 -5.74 12.63 -2.38
CA VAL A 142 -6.25 11.70 -1.36
C VAL A 142 -7.59 12.24 -0.85
N SER A 143 -8.64 11.50 -1.08
CA SER A 143 -9.98 11.80 -0.61
C SER A 143 -10.31 10.92 0.61
N LEU A 144 -11.26 11.36 1.43
CA LEU A 144 -11.75 10.60 2.58
C LEU A 144 -10.61 10.00 3.41
N PRO A 145 -9.80 10.84 4.09
CA PRO A 145 -8.61 10.37 4.80
C PRO A 145 -8.90 9.32 5.87
N GLU A 146 -10.12 9.26 6.37
CA GLU A 146 -10.60 8.25 7.32
C GLU A 146 -10.65 6.83 6.75
N THR A 147 -10.60 6.67 5.42
CA THR A 147 -10.55 5.36 4.76
C THR A 147 -9.13 4.83 4.59
N HIS A 148 -8.14 5.62 4.95
CA HIS A 148 -6.72 5.26 4.91
C HIS A 148 -6.19 5.10 6.33
N ALA A 149 -5.13 4.31 6.49
CA ALA A 149 -4.52 4.11 7.80
C ALA A 149 -3.01 3.92 7.69
N ILE A 150 -2.31 4.35 8.74
CA ILE A 150 -0.92 3.97 8.98
C ILE A 150 -0.91 3.07 10.20
N LEU A 151 -0.43 1.84 10.01
CA LEU A 151 -0.36 0.84 11.06
C LEU A 151 1.09 0.64 11.48
N LYS A 152 1.31 0.54 12.79
CA LYS A 152 2.61 0.23 13.37
C LYS A 152 2.55 -1.12 14.07
N PHE A 153 3.43 -2.01 13.69
CA PHE A 153 3.62 -3.31 14.32
C PHE A 153 4.80 -3.25 15.28
N SER A 154 4.58 -3.66 16.51
CA SER A 154 5.60 -3.67 17.58
C SER A 154 5.83 -5.09 18.11
#